data_9ff014b44d5b19be5d93318de0efbacb
#
_entry.id   9ff014b44d5b19be5d93318de0efbacb
#
_cell.length_a   1.000
_cell.length_b   1.000
_cell.length_c   1.000
_cell.angle_alpha   90.00
_cell.angle_beta   90.00
_cell.angle_gamma   90.00
#
_symmetry.space_group_name_H-M   'P 1'
#
loop_
_entity.id
_entity.type
_entity.pdbx_description
1 polymer ?
#
loop_
_entity_poly.entity_id
_entity_poly.type
_entity_poly.pdbx_seq_one_letter_code
_entity_poly.pdbx_strand_id
1 'polypeptide(L)'
;MARATNALGTIRELSGRDADLHREHLLRLDAEGRRERFNGVAGDHFIRDYAARCFAGRTRVFAFIDAEGIVRGAAELHAPAQGEPADIAFSVEPTFRQSGIGSRLFEVVISAARYSRYPELRITSTAGNRAMRALARKFGARFTFEAGEVVGLIGLDVSHCKVATTRRAPALPAERYAAAV
;
A
#
# COMPACT_ATOMS: atom_id res chain seq x y z
N MET A 1 21.02 17.10 14.72
CA MET A 1 19.64 16.61 14.94
C MET A 1 18.72 17.34 13.96
N ALA A 2 18.40 16.75 12.81
CA ALA A 2 17.48 17.34 11.86
C ALA A 2 16.04 17.17 12.41
N ARG A 3 15.37 18.26 12.67
CA ARG A 3 13.93 18.29 12.99
C ARG A 3 13.17 17.61 11.84
N ALA A 4 12.33 16.63 12.16
CA ALA A 4 11.35 16.12 11.21
C ALA A 4 10.54 17.29 10.67
N THR A 5 10.78 17.65 9.44
CA THR A 5 9.97 18.65 8.73
C THR A 5 8.58 18.02 8.62
N ASN A 6 7.61 18.64 9.30
CA ASN A 6 6.21 18.24 9.17
C ASN A 6 5.85 18.47 7.69
N ALA A 7 5.89 17.40 6.89
CA ALA A 7 5.75 17.51 5.45
C ALA A 7 4.37 18.09 5.13
N LEU A 8 4.33 19.33 4.65
CA LEU A 8 3.11 19.97 4.15
C LEU A 8 2.66 19.20 2.90
N GLY A 9 1.46 18.64 2.96
CA GLY A 9 0.89 17.88 1.85
C GLY A 9 -0.43 17.24 2.22
N THR A 10 -1.11 16.73 1.22
CA THR A 10 -2.44 16.11 1.33
C THR A 10 -2.41 14.65 0.94
N ILE A 11 -3.30 13.85 1.52
CA ILE A 11 -3.52 12.49 1.06
C ILE A 11 -4.84 12.44 0.28
N ARG A 12 -4.80 11.87 -0.91
CA ARG A 12 -5.99 11.59 -1.70
C ARG A 12 -5.89 10.24 -2.40
N GLU A 13 -7.03 9.70 -2.78
CA GLU A 13 -7.10 8.55 -3.66
C GLU A 13 -6.76 8.97 -5.09
N LEU A 14 -5.94 8.18 -5.77
CA LEU A 14 -5.60 8.36 -7.18
C LEU A 14 -6.61 7.63 -8.07
N SER A 15 -6.88 8.20 -9.23
CA SER A 15 -7.69 7.62 -10.29
C SER A 15 -6.82 7.16 -11.46
N GLY A 16 -7.39 6.51 -12.46
CA GLY A 16 -6.66 6.13 -13.67
C GLY A 16 -5.98 7.30 -14.40
N ARG A 17 -6.51 8.53 -14.24
CA ARG A 17 -5.89 9.75 -14.80
C ARG A 17 -4.58 10.14 -14.08
N ASP A 18 -4.41 9.65 -12.85
CA ASP A 18 -3.24 9.91 -12.01
C ASP A 18 -2.20 8.77 -12.08
N ALA A 19 -2.38 7.80 -12.98
CA ALA A 19 -1.51 6.61 -13.06
C ALA A 19 -0.03 6.99 -13.22
N ASP A 20 0.26 8.04 -13.96
CA ASP A 20 1.61 8.56 -14.16
C ASP A 20 2.23 9.07 -12.84
N LEU A 21 1.45 9.73 -11.98
CA LEU A 21 1.95 10.21 -10.69
C LEU A 21 2.41 9.06 -9.81
N HIS A 22 1.64 7.96 -9.78
CA HIS A 22 2.01 6.76 -9.03
C HIS A 22 3.23 6.07 -9.63
N ARG A 23 3.27 5.90 -10.95
CA ARG A 23 4.41 5.31 -11.67
C ARG A 23 5.69 6.07 -11.37
N GLU A 24 5.68 7.40 -11.53
CA GLU A 24 6.85 8.24 -11.28
C GLU A 24 7.32 8.16 -9.82
N HIS A 25 6.40 8.09 -8.86
CA HIS A 25 6.74 7.85 -7.47
C HIS A 25 7.50 6.53 -7.28
N LEU A 26 6.98 5.43 -7.81
CA LEU A 26 7.63 4.12 -7.69
C LEU A 26 9.00 4.08 -8.37
N LEU A 27 9.16 4.78 -9.50
CA LEU A 27 10.44 4.88 -10.21
C LEU A 27 11.50 5.71 -9.44
N ARG A 28 11.07 6.68 -8.61
CA ARG A 28 11.99 7.46 -7.76
C ARG A 28 12.42 6.75 -6.49
N LEU A 29 11.84 5.59 -6.17
CA LEU A 29 12.33 4.80 -5.03
C LEU A 29 13.77 4.36 -5.28
N ASP A 30 14.59 4.48 -4.25
CA ASP A 30 15.94 3.92 -4.26
C ASP A 30 15.93 2.38 -4.28
N ALA A 31 17.09 1.77 -4.46
CA ALA A 31 17.20 0.31 -4.57
C ALA A 31 16.67 -0.41 -3.31
N GLU A 32 16.89 0.16 -2.12
CA GLU A 32 16.36 -0.37 -0.87
C GLU A 32 14.84 -0.23 -0.79
N GLY A 33 14.30 0.94 -1.12
CA GLY A 33 12.86 1.18 -1.15
C GLY A 33 12.12 0.29 -2.14
N ARG A 34 12.72 0.05 -3.32
CA ARG A 34 12.17 -0.91 -4.29
C ARG A 34 12.18 -2.33 -3.74
N ARG A 35 13.30 -2.76 -3.13
CA ARG A 35 13.40 -4.08 -2.50
C ARG A 35 12.39 -4.26 -1.38
N GLU A 36 12.22 -3.27 -0.52
CA GLU A 36 11.24 -3.30 0.56
C GLU A 36 9.79 -3.32 0.04
N ARG A 37 9.52 -2.54 -1.03
CA ARG A 37 8.18 -2.42 -1.60
C ARG A 37 7.74 -3.66 -2.38
N PHE A 38 8.67 -4.32 -3.08
CA PHE A 38 8.37 -5.44 -3.97
C PHE A 38 8.88 -6.79 -3.44
N ASN A 39 9.41 -6.82 -2.21
CA ASN A 39 10.05 -7.99 -1.60
C ASN A 39 11.16 -8.63 -2.47
N GLY A 40 11.79 -7.83 -3.32
CA GLY A 40 12.81 -8.30 -4.25
C GLY A 40 13.35 -7.20 -5.16
N VAL A 41 14.07 -7.62 -6.19
CA VAL A 41 14.61 -6.71 -7.20
C VAL A 41 13.50 -6.32 -8.19
N ALA A 42 13.25 -5.02 -8.34
CA ALA A 42 12.27 -4.49 -9.28
C ALA A 42 12.93 -3.47 -10.22
N GLY A 43 13.08 -3.84 -11.50
CA GLY A 43 13.58 -2.94 -12.54
C GLY A 43 12.49 -1.99 -13.05
N ASP A 44 12.91 -0.96 -13.78
CA ASP A 44 12.00 0.09 -14.27
C ASP A 44 10.87 -0.44 -15.16
N HIS A 45 11.15 -1.43 -16.00
CA HIS A 45 10.14 -2.03 -16.87
C HIS A 45 9.03 -2.69 -16.03
N PHE A 46 9.42 -3.53 -15.06
CA PHE A 46 8.47 -4.15 -14.13
C PHE A 46 7.63 -3.10 -13.38
N ILE A 47 8.26 -2.01 -12.90
CA ILE A 47 7.56 -0.94 -12.16
C ILE A 47 6.53 -0.24 -13.04
N ARG A 48 6.86 0.03 -14.33
CA ARG A 48 5.90 0.64 -15.27
C ARG A 48 4.68 -0.24 -15.51
N ASP A 49 4.90 -1.53 -15.76
CA ASP A 49 3.81 -2.49 -15.97
C ASP A 49 2.98 -2.69 -14.71
N TYR A 50 3.63 -2.76 -13.55
CA TYR A 50 2.97 -2.86 -12.26
C TYR A 50 2.05 -1.66 -12.00
N ALA A 51 2.57 -0.44 -12.16
CA ALA A 51 1.78 0.78 -11.94
C ALA A 51 0.55 0.86 -12.85
N ALA A 52 0.70 0.47 -14.13
CA ALA A 52 -0.43 0.40 -15.06
C ALA A 52 -1.50 -0.60 -14.59
N ARG A 53 -1.09 -1.79 -14.11
CA ARG A 53 -2.03 -2.81 -13.60
C ARG A 53 -2.79 -2.35 -12.36
N CYS A 54 -2.20 -1.53 -11.48
CA CYS A 54 -2.89 -0.99 -10.31
C CYS A 54 -4.18 -0.25 -10.69
N PHE A 55 -4.21 0.43 -11.83
CA PHE A 55 -5.38 1.20 -12.28
C PHE A 55 -6.28 0.45 -13.27
N ALA A 56 -5.83 -0.66 -13.81
CA ALA A 56 -6.65 -1.52 -14.66
C ALA A 56 -7.52 -2.51 -13.87
N GLY A 57 -7.22 -2.70 -12.58
CA GLY A 57 -7.84 -3.69 -11.71
C GLY A 57 -8.69 -3.10 -10.58
N ARG A 58 -8.77 -3.85 -9.48
CA ARG A 58 -9.52 -3.49 -8.27
C ARG A 58 -8.61 -2.95 -7.15
N THR A 59 -7.45 -2.42 -7.49
CA THR A 59 -6.53 -1.79 -6.55
C THR A 59 -6.94 -0.34 -6.34
N ARG A 60 -7.00 0.09 -5.08
CA ARG A 60 -7.14 1.50 -4.70
C ARG A 60 -5.78 2.02 -4.29
N VAL A 61 -5.40 3.15 -4.86
CA VAL A 61 -4.10 3.80 -4.60
C VAL A 61 -4.33 5.11 -3.88
N PHE A 62 -3.72 5.28 -2.71
CA PHE A 62 -3.76 6.51 -1.93
C PHE A 62 -2.37 7.12 -1.93
N ALA A 63 -2.27 8.40 -2.24
CA ALA A 63 -0.99 9.09 -2.34
C ALA A 63 -0.91 10.31 -1.41
N PHE A 64 0.22 10.43 -0.73
CA PHE A 64 0.63 11.68 -0.12
C PHE A 64 1.31 12.55 -1.18
N ILE A 65 0.73 13.71 -1.44
CA ILE A 65 1.17 14.68 -2.45
C ILE A 65 1.66 15.91 -1.72
N ASP A 66 2.89 16.34 -2.00
CA ASP A 66 3.48 17.54 -1.42
C ASP A 66 2.92 18.85 -2.02
N ALA A 67 3.44 19.99 -1.57
CA ALA A 67 3.02 21.30 -2.03
C ALA A 67 3.35 21.56 -3.52
N GLU A 68 4.33 20.85 -4.06
CA GLU A 68 4.73 20.91 -5.46
C GLU A 68 3.90 20.00 -6.37
N GLY A 69 2.92 19.26 -5.79
CA GLY A 69 2.08 18.33 -6.53
C GLY A 69 2.73 16.97 -6.81
N ILE A 70 3.84 16.66 -6.14
CA ILE A 70 4.60 15.43 -6.35
C ILE A 70 4.21 14.39 -5.31
N VAL A 71 3.97 13.14 -5.75
CA VAL A 71 3.72 12.01 -4.85
C VAL A 71 5.03 11.64 -4.14
N ARG A 72 5.04 11.71 -2.80
CA ARG A 72 6.17 11.38 -1.94
C ARG A 72 5.98 10.10 -1.15
N GLY A 73 4.76 9.61 -1.10
CA GLY A 73 4.44 8.32 -0.51
C GLY A 73 3.13 7.80 -1.06
N ALA A 74 3.01 6.48 -1.14
CA ALA A 74 1.82 5.82 -1.62
C ALA A 74 1.46 4.60 -0.76
N ALA A 75 0.18 4.31 -0.70
CA ALA A 75 -0.36 3.08 -0.14
C ALA A 75 -1.35 2.46 -1.12
N GLU A 76 -1.32 1.16 -1.24
CA GLU A 76 -2.18 0.39 -2.12
C GLU A 76 -3.04 -0.57 -1.30
N LEU A 77 -4.30 -0.66 -1.65
CA LEU A 77 -5.27 -1.62 -1.13
C LEU A 77 -5.75 -2.48 -2.28
N HIS A 78 -5.28 -3.71 -2.31
CA HIS A 78 -5.65 -4.69 -3.31
C HIS A 78 -6.87 -5.47 -2.84
N ALA A 79 -7.91 -5.51 -3.68
CA ALA A 79 -9.13 -6.24 -3.34
C ALA A 79 -8.81 -7.74 -3.15
N PRO A 80 -9.34 -8.38 -2.09
CA PRO A 80 -9.07 -9.76 -1.82
C PRO A 80 -9.73 -10.70 -2.85
N ALA A 81 -9.14 -11.88 -3.05
CA ALA A 81 -9.85 -13.02 -3.58
C ALA A 81 -10.89 -13.51 -2.55
N GLN A 82 -11.81 -14.37 -2.99
CA GLN A 82 -12.84 -14.89 -2.09
C GLN A 82 -12.22 -15.68 -0.93
N GLY A 83 -12.51 -15.26 0.30
CA GLY A 83 -12.00 -15.90 1.52
C GLY A 83 -10.58 -15.50 1.93
N GLU A 84 -9.90 -14.66 1.15
CA GLU A 84 -8.56 -14.16 1.46
C GLU A 84 -8.60 -12.78 2.12
N PRO A 85 -7.59 -12.40 2.92
CA PRO A 85 -7.41 -11.02 3.37
C PRO A 85 -7.08 -10.09 2.21
N ALA A 86 -7.42 -8.80 2.34
CA ALA A 86 -7.01 -7.79 1.37
C ALA A 86 -5.52 -7.45 1.55
N ASP A 87 -4.76 -7.45 0.47
CA ASP A 87 -3.34 -7.10 0.52
C ASP A 87 -3.15 -5.58 0.55
N ILE A 88 -2.20 -5.13 1.39
CA ILE A 88 -1.80 -3.74 1.47
C ILE A 88 -0.30 -3.59 1.24
N ALA A 89 0.07 -2.52 0.54
CA ALA A 89 1.46 -2.20 0.28
C ALA A 89 1.73 -0.70 0.46
N PHE A 90 2.96 -0.36 0.88
CA PHE A 90 3.34 1.02 1.18
C PHE A 90 4.70 1.35 0.59
N SER A 91 4.87 2.59 0.19
CA SER A 91 6.15 3.17 -0.18
C SER A 91 6.22 4.64 0.26
N VAL A 92 7.39 5.07 0.74
CA VAL A 92 7.68 6.47 1.05
C VAL A 92 9.09 6.76 0.58
N GLU A 93 9.27 7.85 -0.16
CA GLU A 93 10.59 8.28 -0.64
C GLU A 93 11.54 8.52 0.55
N PRO A 94 12.84 8.20 0.44
CA PRO A 94 13.79 8.21 1.57
C PRO A 94 13.81 9.51 2.35
N THR A 95 13.82 10.65 1.67
CA THR A 95 13.86 12.00 2.27
C THR A 95 12.58 12.36 3.05
N PHE A 96 11.49 11.64 2.83
CA PHE A 96 10.19 11.84 3.47
C PHE A 96 9.86 10.77 4.52
N ARG A 97 10.76 9.81 4.75
CA ARG A 97 10.62 8.80 5.81
C ARG A 97 10.68 9.46 7.19
N GLN A 98 10.10 8.82 8.19
CA GLN A 98 10.04 9.30 9.60
C GLN A 98 9.29 10.63 9.79
N SER A 99 8.58 11.14 8.79
CA SER A 99 7.75 12.36 8.85
C SER A 99 6.28 12.10 9.21
N GLY A 100 5.92 10.85 9.52
CA GLY A 100 4.54 10.46 9.84
C GLY A 100 3.67 10.11 8.62
N ILE A 101 4.16 10.30 7.39
CA ILE A 101 3.41 10.00 6.14
C ILE A 101 2.93 8.55 6.13
N GLY A 102 3.77 7.58 6.47
CA GLY A 102 3.39 6.17 6.52
C GLY A 102 2.22 5.89 7.46
N SER A 103 2.19 6.51 8.65
CA SER A 103 1.07 6.36 9.60
C SER A 103 -0.22 6.96 9.04
N ARG A 104 -0.17 8.14 8.45
CA ARG A 104 -1.33 8.80 7.83
C ARG A 104 -1.88 7.98 6.66
N LEU A 105 -1.02 7.43 5.82
CA LEU A 105 -1.41 6.54 4.72
C LEU A 105 -2.06 5.25 5.26
N PHE A 106 -1.53 4.70 6.35
CA PHE A 106 -2.07 3.50 6.97
C PHE A 106 -3.50 3.72 7.51
N GLU A 107 -3.75 4.85 8.17
CA GLU A 107 -5.08 5.25 8.65
C GLU A 107 -6.10 5.34 7.52
N VAL A 108 -5.70 5.93 6.38
CA VAL A 108 -6.56 6.04 5.19
C VAL A 108 -6.88 4.67 4.60
N VAL A 109 -5.87 3.78 4.48
CA VAL A 109 -6.08 2.42 3.97
C VAL A 109 -7.01 1.61 4.88
N ILE A 110 -6.83 1.66 6.20
CA ILE A 110 -7.74 1.00 7.16
C ILE A 110 -9.17 1.51 6.99
N SER A 111 -9.35 2.82 6.87
CA SER A 111 -10.68 3.43 6.68
C SER A 111 -11.32 2.96 5.37
N ALA A 112 -10.52 2.91 4.29
CA ALA A 112 -10.96 2.44 2.98
C ALA A 112 -11.33 0.95 3.00
N ALA A 113 -10.56 0.11 3.70
CA ALA A 113 -10.80 -1.31 3.85
C ALA A 113 -12.09 -1.59 4.64
N ARG A 114 -12.30 -0.86 5.75
CA ARG A 114 -13.56 -0.92 6.52
C ARG A 114 -14.76 -0.52 5.68
N TYR A 115 -14.65 0.56 4.91
CA TYR A 115 -15.72 0.98 3.99
C TYR A 115 -16.02 -0.10 2.95
N SER A 116 -14.99 -0.78 2.44
CA SER A 116 -15.09 -1.92 1.50
C SER A 116 -15.53 -3.23 2.18
N ARG A 117 -15.73 -3.23 3.51
CA ARG A 117 -16.08 -4.39 4.33
C ARG A 117 -15.09 -5.55 4.24
N TYR A 118 -13.81 -5.26 4.07
CA TYR A 118 -12.78 -6.27 4.17
C TYR A 118 -12.53 -6.59 5.64
N PRO A 119 -12.67 -7.85 6.06
CA PRO A 119 -12.58 -8.21 7.48
C PRO A 119 -11.13 -8.25 7.98
N GLU A 120 -10.18 -8.39 7.06
CA GLU A 120 -8.77 -8.55 7.39
C GLU A 120 -7.86 -7.96 6.32
N LEU A 121 -6.73 -7.40 6.76
CA LEU A 121 -5.66 -6.92 5.89
C LEU A 121 -4.43 -7.78 6.06
N ARG A 122 -3.73 -8.04 4.95
CA ARG A 122 -2.45 -8.72 4.91
C ARG A 122 -1.36 -7.76 4.43
N ILE A 123 -0.23 -7.78 5.12
CA ILE A 123 0.98 -7.09 4.69
C ILE A 123 2.14 -8.08 4.67
N THR A 124 2.79 -8.22 3.52
CA THR A 124 3.96 -9.06 3.38
C THR A 124 5.21 -8.18 3.32
N SER A 125 6.24 -8.56 4.04
CA SER A 125 7.50 -7.83 4.08
C SER A 125 8.69 -8.76 4.28
N THR A 126 9.89 -8.27 3.92
CA THR A 126 11.12 -8.97 4.27
C THR A 126 11.40 -8.89 5.78
N ALA A 127 12.14 -9.85 6.31
CA ALA A 127 12.57 -9.85 7.71
C ALA A 127 13.43 -8.61 8.08
N GLY A 128 14.11 -8.01 7.10
CA GLY A 128 14.92 -6.79 7.25
C GLY A 128 14.10 -5.52 7.40
N ASN A 129 12.88 -5.46 6.87
CA ASN A 129 12.05 -4.25 6.89
C ASN A 129 11.46 -3.98 8.29
N ARG A 130 12.33 -3.51 9.20
CA ARG A 130 11.95 -3.18 10.59
C ARG A 130 10.94 -2.02 10.65
N ALA A 131 11.08 -1.04 9.74
CA ALA A 131 10.23 0.15 9.72
C ALA A 131 8.78 -0.23 9.42
N MET A 132 8.54 -1.04 8.40
CA MET A 132 7.20 -1.52 8.06
C MET A 132 6.59 -2.36 9.17
N ARG A 133 7.36 -3.27 9.78
CA ARG A 133 6.86 -4.08 10.90
C ARG A 133 6.50 -3.24 12.12
N ALA A 134 7.30 -2.23 12.45
CA ALA A 134 7.00 -1.31 13.53
C ALA A 134 5.73 -0.49 13.25
N LEU A 135 5.59 -0.01 12.01
CA LEU A 135 4.40 0.68 11.56
C LEU A 135 3.15 -0.21 11.65
N ALA A 136 3.19 -1.40 11.08
CA ALA A 136 2.04 -2.30 11.09
C ALA A 136 1.65 -2.75 12.51
N ARG A 137 2.62 -2.97 13.43
CA ARG A 137 2.32 -3.24 14.85
C ARG A 137 1.55 -2.12 15.52
N LYS A 138 1.83 -0.87 15.20
CA LYS A 138 1.09 0.30 15.70
C LYS A 138 -0.40 0.21 15.37
N PHE A 139 -0.75 -0.48 14.28
CA PHE A 139 -2.12 -0.71 13.82
C PHE A 139 -2.64 -2.12 14.12
N GLY A 140 -1.99 -2.84 15.03
CA GLY A 140 -2.47 -4.12 15.55
C GLY A 140 -2.09 -5.34 14.73
N ALA A 141 -1.10 -5.24 13.81
CA ALA A 141 -0.65 -6.39 13.04
C ALA A 141 -0.06 -7.48 13.94
N ARG A 142 -0.50 -8.73 13.73
CA ARG A 142 0.11 -9.94 14.24
C ARG A 142 0.95 -10.56 13.13
N PHE A 143 2.18 -10.95 13.47
CA PHE A 143 3.15 -11.42 12.47
C PHE A 143 3.41 -12.91 12.61
N THR A 144 3.43 -13.58 11.46
CA THR A 144 3.91 -14.96 11.27
C THR A 144 5.10 -14.98 10.31
N PHE A 145 5.84 -16.09 10.31
CA PHE A 145 6.91 -16.35 9.37
C PHE A 145 6.45 -17.45 8.41
N GLU A 146 6.37 -17.13 7.13
CA GLU A 146 5.88 -18.05 6.10
C GLU A 146 6.80 -17.98 4.87
N ALA A 147 7.33 -19.11 4.44
CA ALA A 147 8.15 -19.25 3.22
C ALA A 147 9.29 -18.20 3.10
N GLY A 148 9.92 -17.82 4.22
CA GLY A 148 11.03 -16.85 4.23
C GLY A 148 10.59 -15.38 4.28
N GLU A 149 9.31 -15.12 4.25
CA GLU A 149 8.71 -13.78 4.39
C GLU A 149 8.08 -13.57 5.77
N VAL A 150 7.87 -12.32 6.12
CA VAL A 150 7.12 -11.92 7.32
C VAL A 150 5.74 -11.45 6.89
N VAL A 151 4.73 -12.21 7.28
CA VAL A 151 3.32 -11.89 6.99
C VAL A 151 2.68 -11.29 8.23
N GLY A 152 2.15 -10.09 8.11
CA GLY A 152 1.38 -9.40 9.14
C GLY A 152 -0.10 -9.41 8.81
N LEU A 153 -0.95 -9.83 9.74
CA LEU A 153 -2.40 -9.80 9.61
C LEU A 153 -3.01 -8.78 10.58
N ILE A 154 -3.97 -8.00 10.09
CA ILE A 154 -4.68 -6.98 10.85
C ILE A 154 -6.18 -7.24 10.70
N GLY A 155 -6.81 -7.71 11.77
CA GLY A 155 -8.26 -7.86 11.81
C GLY A 155 -8.96 -6.50 11.88
N LEU A 156 -10.00 -6.30 11.09
CA LEU A 156 -10.80 -5.10 11.07
C LEU A 156 -12.21 -5.37 11.61
N ASP A 157 -12.65 -4.53 12.55
CA ASP A 157 -14.07 -4.51 12.91
C ASP A 157 -14.86 -3.80 11.82
N VAL A 158 -15.67 -4.57 11.10
CA VAL A 158 -16.53 -4.09 10.01
C VAL A 158 -18.02 -4.01 10.39
N SER A 159 -18.35 -4.32 11.66
CA SER A 159 -19.74 -4.44 12.14
C SER A 159 -20.50 -3.12 12.17
N HIS A 160 -19.79 -1.99 12.23
CA HIS A 160 -20.40 -0.64 12.39
C HIS A 160 -20.42 0.21 11.11
N CYS A 161 -20.00 -0.31 9.95
CA CYS A 161 -19.99 0.48 8.71
C CYS A 161 -21.38 0.47 8.05
N LYS A 162 -22.17 1.53 8.24
CA LYS A 162 -23.44 1.75 7.52
C LYS A 162 -23.16 1.96 6.02
N VAL A 163 -23.59 1.03 5.18
CA VAL A 163 -23.39 1.09 3.73
C VAL A 163 -24.54 1.82 3.06
N ALA A 164 -24.21 2.80 2.22
CA ALA A 164 -25.03 3.17 1.10
C ALA A 164 -24.87 2.09 0.00
N THR A 165 -25.95 1.43 -0.34
CA THR A 165 -25.98 0.31 -1.31
C THR A 165 -25.69 0.84 -2.71
N THR A 166 -24.53 0.54 -3.30
CA THR A 166 -24.27 0.77 -4.72
C THR A 166 -23.73 -0.50 -5.36
N ARG A 167 -24.29 -0.83 -6.50
CA ARG A 167 -24.25 -2.06 -7.29
C ARG A 167 -22.88 -2.75 -7.44
N ARG A 168 -22.95 -4.07 -7.31
CA ARG A 168 -21.89 -5.08 -7.49
C ARG A 168 -21.45 -5.19 -8.95
N ALA A 169 -20.15 -5.03 -9.21
CA ALA A 169 -19.51 -5.41 -10.47
C ALA A 169 -18.87 -6.82 -10.35
N PRO A 170 -18.81 -7.61 -11.45
CA PRO A 170 -18.32 -9.00 -11.40
C PRO A 170 -16.81 -9.11 -11.14
N ALA A 171 -16.43 -10.20 -10.48
CA ALA A 171 -15.05 -10.51 -10.10
C ALA A 171 -14.25 -11.04 -11.30
N LEU A 172 -13.03 -10.55 -11.46
CA LEU A 172 -12.00 -11.14 -12.31
C LEU A 172 -11.05 -12.00 -11.45
N PRO A 173 -10.44 -13.07 -12.00
CA PRO A 173 -9.61 -14.01 -11.24
C PRO A 173 -8.33 -13.35 -10.74
N ALA A 174 -7.96 -13.68 -9.50
CA ALA A 174 -6.72 -13.27 -8.87
C ALA A 174 -5.55 -14.09 -9.45
N GLU A 175 -4.73 -13.46 -10.26
CA GLU A 175 -3.39 -14.00 -10.53
C GLU A 175 -2.49 -13.69 -9.34
N ARG A 176 -1.98 -14.73 -8.72
CA ARG A 176 -0.96 -14.64 -7.67
C ARG A 176 0.27 -13.99 -8.28
N TYR A 177 0.73 -12.91 -7.69
CA TYR A 177 2.04 -12.33 -7.99
C TYR A 177 3.14 -13.28 -7.47
N ALA A 178 3.38 -14.38 -8.21
CA ALA A 178 4.60 -15.14 -8.03
C ALA A 178 5.75 -14.30 -8.58
N ALA A 179 6.79 -14.11 -7.76
CA ALA A 179 8.03 -13.52 -8.16
C ALA A 179 8.54 -14.21 -9.43
N ALA A 180 8.61 -13.48 -10.53
CA ALA A 180 9.35 -13.92 -11.69
C ALA A 180 10.83 -13.62 -11.42
N VAL A 181 11.63 -14.69 -11.39
CA VAL A 181 13.10 -14.69 -11.42
C VAL A 181 13.59 -14.04 -12.71
#